data_edb31b769678e5a6514378c629b52fee
#
_entry.id   edb31b769678e5a6514378c629b52fee
#
_cell.length_a   1.000
_cell.length_b   1.000
_cell.length_c   1.000
_cell.angle_alpha   90.00
_cell.angle_beta   90.00
_cell.angle_gamma   90.00
#
_symmetry.space_group_name_H-M   'P 1'
#
loop_
_entity.id
_entity.type
_entity.pdbx_description
1 polymer ?
#
loop_
_entity_poly.entity_id
_entity_poly.type
_entity_poly.pdbx_seq_one_letter_code
_entity_poly.pdbx_strand_id
1 'polypeptide(L)'
;MNLQRCNNGHLYDSGRHSRCPYCESEGLTDEIKDEKINLVDEMDDDDKTVAYWSKDSKVDPVVGWLTCIEGPDKGKDYRIVSERNFIGRGDDMDICINGDSAISRNNHCSISYNPKERKFVMTPGSGNGLVYINNAPLYETKQIFSHNFIEIGESKFV
;
A
#
# COMPACT_ATOMS: atom_id res chain seq x y z
N MET A 1 -24.85 19.96 48.07
CA MET A 1 -23.58 19.62 47.39
C MET A 1 -22.48 20.40 48.09
N ASN A 2 -21.60 19.70 48.84
CA ASN A 2 -20.44 20.34 49.45
C ASN A 2 -19.21 20.04 48.58
N LEU A 3 -18.93 20.93 47.64
CA LEU A 3 -17.74 20.79 46.79
C LEU A 3 -16.48 21.24 47.54
N GLN A 4 -15.52 20.34 47.64
CA GLN A 4 -14.22 20.57 48.26
C GLN A 4 -13.08 20.28 47.29
N ARG A 5 -11.97 21.01 47.41
CA ARG A 5 -10.80 20.84 46.55
C ARG A 5 -9.72 20.08 47.34
N CYS A 6 -9.18 19.00 46.75
CA CYS A 6 -8.07 18.25 47.35
C CYS A 6 -6.71 18.93 47.10
N ASN A 7 -5.64 18.43 47.72
CA ASN A 7 -4.28 18.96 47.57
C ASN A 7 -3.75 18.90 46.12
N ASN A 8 -4.24 17.95 45.33
CA ASN A 8 -3.88 17.81 43.91
C ASN A 8 -4.80 18.62 42.96
N GLY A 9 -5.69 19.46 43.56
CA GLY A 9 -6.52 20.39 42.76
C GLY A 9 -7.84 19.82 42.26
N HIS A 10 -8.19 18.55 42.52
CA HIS A 10 -9.44 17.94 42.09
C HIS A 10 -10.60 18.45 42.94
N LEU A 11 -11.76 18.72 42.27
CA LEU A 11 -13.01 19.05 42.91
C LEU A 11 -13.84 17.79 43.15
N TYR A 12 -14.27 17.54 44.36
CA TYR A 12 -15.11 16.39 44.72
C TYR A 12 -16.16 16.77 45.78
N ASP A 13 -17.23 16.00 45.84
CA ASP A 13 -18.32 16.22 46.82
C ASP A 13 -17.95 15.52 48.16
N SER A 14 -17.56 16.32 49.15
CA SER A 14 -17.25 15.88 50.50
C SER A 14 -18.44 15.32 51.29
N GLY A 15 -19.67 15.52 50.81
CA GLY A 15 -20.87 14.90 51.37
C GLY A 15 -21.04 13.43 50.93
N ARG A 16 -20.37 13.00 49.86
CA ARG A 16 -20.43 11.63 49.34
C ARG A 16 -19.15 10.85 49.53
N HIS A 17 -18.00 11.53 49.57
CA HIS A 17 -16.69 10.91 49.67
C HIS A 17 -15.87 11.56 50.76
N SER A 18 -15.41 10.77 51.72
CA SER A 18 -14.54 11.23 52.83
C SER A 18 -13.12 11.58 52.36
N ARG A 19 -12.73 11.12 51.17
CA ARG A 19 -11.47 11.41 50.45
C ARG A 19 -11.72 11.64 48.99
N CYS A 20 -10.78 12.31 48.33
CA CYS A 20 -10.89 12.56 46.88
C CYS A 20 -10.80 11.23 46.10
N PRO A 21 -11.88 10.82 45.42
CA PRO A 21 -11.87 9.56 44.66
C PRO A 21 -10.90 9.57 43.47
N TYR A 22 -10.51 10.76 42.97
CA TYR A 22 -9.54 10.89 41.87
C TYR A 22 -8.10 10.72 42.34
N CYS A 23 -7.80 10.98 43.61
CA CYS A 23 -6.46 10.73 44.19
C CYS A 23 -6.27 9.28 44.64
N GLU A 24 -7.36 8.54 44.91
CA GLU A 24 -7.26 7.12 45.26
C GLU A 24 -6.98 6.25 44.03
N SER A 25 -7.35 6.68 42.84
CA SER A 25 -7.02 6.00 41.60
C SER A 25 -5.55 6.17 41.16
N GLU A 26 -4.85 7.19 41.68
CA GLU A 26 -3.42 7.40 41.44
C GLU A 26 -2.50 6.63 42.39
N GLY A 27 -3.06 6.01 43.45
CA GLY A 27 -2.31 5.29 44.46
C GLY A 27 -2.10 3.79 44.20
N LEU A 28 -2.39 3.29 43.03
CA LEU A 28 -2.19 1.89 42.60
C LEU A 28 -1.00 1.69 41.64
N THR A 29 -0.05 2.63 41.65
CA THR A 29 1.18 2.50 40.88
C THR A 29 2.42 2.42 41.79
N ASP A 30 2.51 1.40 42.65
CA ASP A 30 3.79 0.94 43.14
C ASP A 30 3.72 -0.56 43.44
N GLU A 31 4.60 -1.29 42.77
CA GLU A 31 4.92 -2.72 42.83
C GLU A 31 4.27 -3.62 41.75
N ILE A 32 4.60 -3.37 40.45
CA ILE A 32 4.83 -4.49 39.55
C ILE A 32 6.14 -4.20 38.79
N LYS A 33 7.21 -4.83 39.29
CA LYS A 33 8.47 -4.97 38.58
C LYS A 33 8.28 -5.85 37.37
N ASP A 34 8.73 -5.33 36.22
CA ASP A 34 9.31 -6.05 35.09
C ASP A 34 8.64 -7.36 34.65
N GLU A 35 7.45 -7.27 34.10
CA GLU A 35 7.07 -8.11 32.97
C GLU A 35 6.53 -7.20 31.89
N LYS A 36 7.29 -7.11 30.78
CA LYS A 36 6.81 -6.53 29.52
C LYS A 36 5.67 -7.40 28.99
N ILE A 37 4.49 -7.18 29.51
CA ILE A 37 3.28 -7.59 28.83
C ILE A 37 3.06 -6.53 27.76
N ASN A 38 3.43 -6.87 26.53
CA ASN A 38 2.89 -6.21 25.35
C ASN A 38 1.38 -6.48 25.32
N LEU A 39 0.63 -5.76 26.13
CA LEU A 39 -0.76 -5.50 25.83
C LEU A 39 -0.77 -4.53 24.67
N VAL A 40 -0.68 -5.08 23.48
CA VAL A 40 -1.24 -4.43 22.30
C VAL A 40 -2.71 -4.31 22.65
N ASP A 41 -3.16 -3.10 22.98
CA ASP A 41 -4.55 -2.77 22.93
C ASP A 41 -5.00 -3.08 21.48
N GLU A 42 -5.54 -4.28 21.28
CA GLU A 42 -6.47 -4.57 20.21
C GLU A 42 -7.76 -3.77 20.52
N MET A 43 -7.64 -2.45 20.49
CA MET A 43 -8.81 -1.64 20.20
C MET A 43 -9.13 -1.93 18.75
N ASP A 44 -10.24 -2.60 18.53
CA ASP A 44 -10.88 -2.78 17.23
C ASP A 44 -10.83 -1.44 16.48
N ASP A 45 -9.88 -1.36 15.53
CA ASP A 45 -9.69 -0.19 14.66
C ASP A 45 -10.71 -0.21 13.50
N ASP A 46 -11.76 -1.05 13.63
CA ASP A 46 -12.77 -1.29 12.60
C ASP A 46 -13.72 -0.09 12.38
N ASP A 47 -13.76 0.87 13.30
CA ASP A 47 -14.66 2.03 13.19
C ASP A 47 -13.98 3.31 12.68
N LYS A 48 -12.68 3.30 12.40
CA LYS A 48 -12.01 4.46 11.82
C LYS A 48 -12.06 4.43 10.30
N THR A 49 -12.74 5.40 9.73
CA THR A 49 -12.65 5.66 8.29
C THR A 49 -11.21 6.08 7.95
N VAL A 50 -10.46 5.15 7.40
CA VAL A 50 -9.09 5.39 6.94
C VAL A 50 -9.16 5.95 5.52
N ALA A 51 -8.41 7.02 5.26
CA ALA A 51 -8.31 7.54 3.90
C ALA A 51 -7.69 6.46 3.00
N TYR A 52 -8.29 6.23 1.83
CA TYR A 52 -7.91 5.20 0.86
C TYR A 52 -6.40 5.21 0.49
N TRP A 53 -5.76 6.35 0.63
CA TRP A 53 -4.33 6.58 0.36
C TRP A 53 -3.48 6.70 1.62
N SER A 54 -3.99 6.33 2.79
CA SER A 54 -3.18 6.38 4.00
C SER A 54 -2.08 5.33 3.94
N LYS A 55 -0.88 5.70 4.39
CA LYS A 55 0.31 4.83 4.38
C LYS A 55 0.15 3.56 5.21
N ASP A 56 -0.88 3.48 6.03
CA ASP A 56 -1.17 2.33 6.90
C ASP A 56 -2.11 1.30 6.23
N SER A 57 -2.67 1.60 5.05
CA SER A 57 -3.41 0.61 4.29
C SER A 57 -2.42 -0.37 3.64
N LYS A 58 -2.44 -1.63 4.05
CA LYS A 58 -1.63 -2.72 3.48
C LYS A 58 -2.03 -3.07 2.03
N VAL A 59 -2.94 -2.33 1.42
CA VAL A 59 -3.46 -2.60 0.08
C VAL A 59 -3.09 -1.44 -0.84
N ASP A 60 -2.19 -1.71 -1.78
CA ASP A 60 -1.87 -0.76 -2.83
C ASP A 60 -3.06 -0.57 -3.78
N PRO A 61 -3.49 0.69 -4.02
CA PRO A 61 -4.62 0.95 -4.89
C PRO A 61 -4.35 0.53 -6.33
N VAL A 62 -5.30 -0.20 -6.92
CA VAL A 62 -5.26 -0.52 -8.34
C VAL A 62 -5.59 0.73 -9.14
N VAL A 63 -4.67 1.15 -10.00
CA VAL A 63 -4.78 2.37 -10.82
C VAL A 63 -5.05 2.07 -12.29
N GLY A 64 -4.88 0.80 -12.71
CA GLY A 64 -5.13 0.36 -14.07
C GLY A 64 -4.99 -1.14 -14.23
N TRP A 65 -5.24 -1.61 -15.44
CA TRP A 65 -5.07 -2.99 -15.85
C TRP A 65 -4.29 -3.07 -17.13
N LEU A 66 -3.46 -4.08 -17.25
CA LEU A 66 -2.78 -4.47 -18.47
C LEU A 66 -3.40 -5.79 -18.93
N THR A 67 -4.15 -5.77 -20.02
CA THR A 67 -4.87 -6.95 -20.52
C THR A 67 -4.12 -7.56 -21.69
N CYS A 68 -3.83 -8.85 -21.61
CA CYS A 68 -3.18 -9.59 -22.69
C CYS A 68 -4.21 -9.89 -23.80
N ILE A 69 -3.98 -9.34 -24.99
CA ILE A 69 -4.86 -9.52 -26.16
C ILE A 69 -4.31 -10.51 -27.17
N GLU A 70 -3.00 -10.77 -27.15
CA GLU A 70 -2.31 -11.72 -28.03
C GLU A 70 -1.12 -12.34 -27.29
N GLY A 71 -0.85 -13.61 -27.53
CA GLY A 71 0.22 -14.36 -26.91
C GLY A 71 -0.28 -15.52 -26.03
N PRO A 72 0.64 -16.20 -25.30
CA PRO A 72 0.30 -17.38 -24.48
C PRO A 72 -0.72 -17.09 -23.37
N ASP A 73 -0.69 -15.91 -22.80
CA ASP A 73 -1.57 -15.48 -21.71
C ASP A 73 -2.79 -14.68 -22.19
N LYS A 74 -3.18 -14.85 -23.46
CA LYS A 74 -4.34 -14.15 -24.04
C LYS A 74 -5.60 -14.29 -23.17
N GLY A 75 -6.21 -13.14 -22.84
CA GLY A 75 -7.41 -13.05 -22.01
C GLY A 75 -7.13 -12.86 -20.52
N LYS A 76 -5.86 -12.92 -20.08
CA LYS A 76 -5.50 -12.55 -18.72
C LYS A 76 -5.38 -11.04 -18.58
N ASP A 77 -5.71 -10.56 -17.39
CA ASP A 77 -5.48 -9.18 -16.95
C ASP A 77 -4.50 -9.16 -15.78
N TYR A 78 -3.70 -8.10 -15.74
CA TYR A 78 -2.73 -7.85 -14.69
C TYR A 78 -3.03 -6.49 -14.08
N ARG A 79 -3.03 -6.43 -12.75
CA ARG A 79 -3.29 -5.18 -12.03
C ARG A 79 -2.05 -4.30 -12.05
N ILE A 80 -2.26 -3.02 -12.32
CA ILE A 80 -1.25 -1.99 -12.14
C ILE A 80 -1.60 -1.27 -10.83
N VAL A 81 -0.71 -1.34 -9.86
CA VAL A 81 -0.85 -0.62 -8.58
C VAL A 81 -0.14 0.73 -8.64
N SER A 82 -0.39 1.60 -7.65
CA SER A 82 0.31 2.87 -7.57
C SER A 82 1.83 2.69 -7.45
N GLU A 83 2.58 3.73 -7.85
CA GLU A 83 4.03 3.73 -7.92
C GLU A 83 4.57 2.90 -9.07
N ARG A 84 5.57 2.04 -8.82
CA ARG A 84 6.27 1.29 -9.88
C ARG A 84 5.90 -0.18 -9.85
N ASN A 85 5.57 -0.74 -11.01
CA ASN A 85 5.30 -2.15 -11.21
C ASN A 85 6.35 -2.72 -12.16
N PHE A 86 7.16 -3.66 -11.70
CA PHE A 86 8.15 -4.35 -12.52
C PHE A 86 7.50 -5.51 -13.27
N ILE A 87 7.78 -5.59 -14.57
CA ILE A 87 7.22 -6.61 -15.48
C ILE A 87 8.33 -7.58 -15.87
N GLY A 88 8.05 -8.85 -15.78
CA GLY A 88 8.94 -9.92 -16.20
C GLY A 88 8.23 -11.27 -16.13
N ARG A 89 8.96 -12.37 -16.42
CA ARG A 89 8.42 -13.73 -16.30
C ARG A 89 8.78 -14.44 -15.00
N GLY A 90 9.58 -13.80 -14.13
CA GLY A 90 9.93 -14.33 -12.81
C GLY A 90 8.79 -14.13 -11.81
N ASP A 91 8.65 -15.09 -10.88
CA ASP A 91 7.58 -15.07 -9.87
C ASP A 91 7.76 -13.95 -8.83
N ASP A 92 8.93 -13.30 -8.82
CA ASP A 92 9.30 -12.17 -7.98
C ASP A 92 8.93 -10.80 -8.60
N MET A 93 8.30 -10.80 -9.78
CA MET A 93 7.87 -9.58 -10.46
C MET A 93 6.45 -9.18 -10.04
N ASP A 94 6.19 -7.87 -9.93
CA ASP A 94 4.85 -7.35 -9.61
C ASP A 94 3.82 -7.76 -10.66
N ILE A 95 4.25 -7.76 -11.93
CA ILE A 95 3.48 -8.28 -13.06
C ILE A 95 4.27 -9.44 -13.66
N CYS A 96 3.88 -10.66 -13.26
CA CYS A 96 4.52 -11.89 -13.72
C CYS A 96 3.81 -12.44 -14.95
N ILE A 97 4.52 -12.43 -16.10
CA ILE A 97 4.06 -12.99 -17.39
C ILE A 97 4.88 -14.22 -17.68
N ASN A 98 4.58 -15.34 -17.06
CA ASN A 98 5.38 -16.55 -17.13
C ASN A 98 5.08 -17.44 -18.34
N GLY A 99 4.02 -17.15 -19.09
CA GLY A 99 3.66 -17.89 -20.31
C GLY A 99 4.54 -17.61 -21.53
N ASP A 100 5.29 -16.50 -21.54
CA ASP A 100 6.08 -16.03 -22.68
C ASP A 100 7.59 -16.11 -22.40
N SER A 101 8.28 -17.01 -23.10
CA SER A 101 9.72 -17.24 -22.92
C SER A 101 10.59 -16.11 -23.49
N ALA A 102 10.06 -15.27 -24.39
CA ALA A 102 10.76 -14.12 -24.94
C ALA A 102 10.83 -12.94 -23.95
N ILE A 103 10.02 -12.98 -22.89
CA ILE A 103 10.07 -11.98 -21.82
C ILE A 103 11.23 -12.30 -20.88
N SER A 104 12.04 -11.30 -20.52
CA SER A 104 13.13 -11.44 -19.57
C SER A 104 12.61 -11.90 -18.21
N ARG A 105 13.38 -12.73 -17.49
CA ARG A 105 12.97 -13.22 -16.19
C ARG A 105 12.75 -12.06 -15.21
N ASN A 106 13.72 -11.15 -15.13
CA ASN A 106 13.69 -10.03 -14.21
C ASN A 106 13.63 -8.72 -14.98
N ASN A 107 12.78 -7.81 -14.57
CA ASN A 107 12.69 -6.43 -15.05
C ASN A 107 12.87 -6.26 -16.57
N HIS A 108 12.00 -6.87 -17.35
CA HIS A 108 11.95 -6.64 -18.80
C HIS A 108 11.59 -5.18 -19.12
N CYS A 109 10.66 -4.64 -18.35
CA CYS A 109 10.27 -3.24 -18.34
C CYS A 109 9.53 -2.94 -17.03
N SER A 110 9.16 -1.68 -16.82
CA SER A 110 8.30 -1.29 -15.70
C SER A 110 7.24 -0.28 -16.12
N ILE A 111 6.08 -0.34 -15.46
CA ILE A 111 5.03 0.66 -15.55
C ILE A 111 4.95 1.38 -14.22
N SER A 112 5.00 2.72 -14.25
CA SER A 112 4.86 3.55 -13.07
C SER A 112 3.67 4.49 -13.22
N TYR A 113 2.90 4.65 -12.14
CA TYR A 113 1.84 5.64 -12.06
C TYR A 113 2.25 6.79 -11.15
N ASN A 114 2.17 8.01 -11.67
CA ASN A 114 2.39 9.23 -10.90
C ASN A 114 1.02 9.81 -10.46
N PRO A 115 0.64 9.70 -9.19
CA PRO A 115 -0.68 10.15 -8.72
C PRO A 115 -0.85 11.68 -8.75
N LYS A 116 0.25 12.45 -8.65
CA LYS A 116 0.21 13.91 -8.69
C LYS A 116 -0.13 14.43 -10.09
N GLU A 117 0.44 13.80 -11.10
CA GLU A 117 0.21 14.18 -12.50
C GLU A 117 -0.89 13.34 -13.18
N ARG A 118 -1.33 12.25 -12.52
CA ARG A 118 -2.26 11.26 -13.08
C ARG A 118 -1.79 10.70 -14.41
N LYS A 119 -0.51 10.35 -14.48
CA LYS A 119 0.13 9.86 -15.69
C LYS A 119 0.75 8.50 -15.46
N PHE A 120 0.64 7.66 -16.48
CA PHE A 120 1.40 6.42 -16.56
C PHE A 120 2.64 6.63 -17.42
N VAL A 121 3.74 6.07 -17.00
CA VAL A 121 4.98 6.04 -17.75
C VAL A 121 5.52 4.62 -17.83
N MET A 122 6.06 4.26 -18.98
CA MET A 122 6.73 3.00 -19.20
C MET A 122 8.22 3.21 -19.36
N THR A 123 9.00 2.40 -18.66
CA THR A 123 10.47 2.49 -18.69
C THR A 123 11.02 1.14 -19.13
N PRO A 124 11.95 1.09 -20.11
CA PRO A 124 12.63 -0.14 -20.49
C PRO A 124 13.42 -0.68 -19.28
N GLY A 125 13.48 -1.99 -19.17
CA GLY A 125 14.24 -2.65 -18.10
C GLY A 125 15.69 -2.91 -18.45
N SER A 126 16.36 -3.73 -17.64
CA SER A 126 17.75 -4.15 -17.84
C SER A 126 17.87 -5.39 -18.73
N GLY A 127 16.76 -5.97 -19.15
CA GLY A 127 16.74 -7.14 -20.03
C GLY A 127 17.15 -6.81 -21.47
N ASN A 128 17.47 -7.84 -22.25
CA ASN A 128 17.85 -7.68 -23.67
C ASN A 128 16.64 -7.56 -24.62
N GLY A 129 15.43 -7.75 -24.13
CA GLY A 129 14.22 -7.68 -24.94
C GLY A 129 13.76 -6.25 -25.13
N LEU A 130 13.28 -5.95 -26.36
CA LEU A 130 12.69 -4.66 -26.70
C LEU A 130 11.19 -4.66 -26.38
N VAL A 131 10.70 -3.53 -25.95
CA VAL A 131 9.28 -3.24 -25.80
C VAL A 131 8.85 -2.28 -26.90
N TYR A 132 7.66 -2.49 -27.44
CA TYR A 132 7.11 -1.57 -28.43
C TYR A 132 5.80 -0.96 -27.90
N ILE A 133 5.61 0.32 -28.14
CA ILE A 133 4.36 1.04 -27.83
C ILE A 133 3.80 1.55 -29.15
N ASN A 134 2.63 1.03 -29.56
CA ASN A 134 2.01 1.34 -30.84
C ASN A 134 3.01 1.14 -32.02
N ASN A 135 3.68 0.00 -32.05
CA ASN A 135 4.69 -0.36 -33.05
C ASN A 135 5.99 0.48 -33.01
N ALA A 136 6.14 1.42 -32.08
CA ALA A 136 7.36 2.21 -31.91
C ALA A 136 8.21 1.64 -30.77
N PRO A 137 9.52 1.38 -30.98
CA PRO A 137 10.37 0.81 -29.94
C PRO A 137 10.55 1.79 -28.77
N LEU A 138 10.59 1.23 -27.55
CA LEU A 138 10.81 1.95 -26.31
C LEU A 138 12.29 1.89 -25.94
N TYR A 139 13.03 2.96 -26.22
CA TYR A 139 14.44 3.09 -25.83
C TYR A 139 14.62 3.89 -24.54
N GLU A 140 13.68 4.77 -24.24
CA GLU A 140 13.69 5.65 -23.09
C GLU A 140 12.33 5.64 -22.40
N THR A 141 12.26 6.19 -21.19
CA THR A 141 10.99 6.33 -20.46
C THR A 141 9.99 7.17 -21.28
N LYS A 142 8.81 6.63 -21.50
CA LYS A 142 7.75 7.26 -22.30
C LYS A 142 6.42 7.23 -21.57
N GLN A 143 5.68 8.32 -21.68
CA GLN A 143 4.30 8.37 -21.22
C GLN A 143 3.43 7.43 -22.05
N ILE A 144 2.58 6.65 -21.38
CA ILE A 144 1.58 5.79 -22.01
C ILE A 144 0.18 6.27 -21.67
N PHE A 145 -0.77 5.96 -22.55
CA PHE A 145 -2.17 6.34 -22.44
C PHE A 145 -3.05 5.11 -22.51
N SER A 146 -4.28 5.22 -22.04
CA SER A 146 -5.28 4.16 -22.21
C SER A 146 -5.39 3.75 -23.68
N HIS A 147 -5.53 2.46 -23.91
CA HIS A 147 -5.64 1.84 -25.23
C HIS A 147 -4.36 1.91 -26.10
N ASN A 148 -3.20 2.26 -25.52
CA ASN A 148 -1.97 2.00 -26.24
C ASN A 148 -1.75 0.48 -26.34
N PHE A 149 -1.30 0.03 -27.50
CA PHE A 149 -0.83 -1.34 -27.69
C PHE A 149 0.62 -1.44 -27.23
N ILE A 150 0.88 -2.39 -26.35
CA ILE A 150 2.20 -2.62 -25.76
C ILE A 150 2.61 -4.04 -26.15
N GLU A 151 3.73 -4.19 -26.83
CA GLU A 151 4.29 -5.48 -27.21
C GLU A 151 5.51 -5.77 -26.34
N ILE A 152 5.47 -6.91 -25.66
CA ILE A 152 6.53 -7.40 -24.76
C ILE A 152 6.77 -8.87 -25.09
N GLY A 153 7.95 -9.20 -25.60
CA GLY A 153 8.20 -10.55 -26.10
C GLY A 153 7.32 -10.91 -27.29
N GLU A 154 6.63 -12.04 -27.22
CA GLU A 154 5.64 -12.50 -28.21
C GLU A 154 4.21 -12.09 -27.83
N SER A 155 4.05 -11.40 -26.71
CA SER A 155 2.76 -11.02 -26.14
C SER A 155 2.41 -9.57 -26.42
N LYS A 156 1.13 -9.31 -26.68
CA LYS A 156 0.58 -7.97 -26.90
C LYS A 156 -0.48 -7.65 -25.86
N PHE A 157 -0.41 -6.44 -25.35
CA PHE A 157 -1.25 -5.93 -24.26
C PHE A 157 -1.93 -4.62 -24.63
N VAL A 158 -3.02 -4.36 -23.92
CA VAL A 158 -3.74 -3.09 -23.94
C VAL A 158 -4.10 -2.66 -22.53
#